data_7632411963ba0e7142937371773abab2
#
_entry.id   7632411963ba0e7142937371773abab2
#
_cell.length_a   1.000
_cell.length_b   1.000
_cell.length_c   1.000
_cell.angle_alpha   90.00
_cell.angle_beta   90.00
_cell.angle_gamma   90.00
#
_symmetry.space_group_name_H-M   'P 1'
#
loop_
_entity.id
_entity.type
_entity.pdbx_description
1 polymer ?
#
loop_
_entity_poly.entity_id
_entity_poly.type
_entity_poly.pdbx_seq_one_letter_code
_entity_poly.pdbx_strand_id
1 'polypeptide(L)'
;MSEEAEEVKRLLAFKKKLEKRVEKLESELKELKSILEAVNSVLLAKGFKRAEIAKAPTVPAETVQPQLPQPQVQMPEFKEIIPLKTATGETLARLYVGEDFLKIVLAEDKNFNVNTPPFNQFLVERVLAKMQQKDGELAKAGKLKPEEIFSYNIIREGDIIREIYVKNFDAERLKEIKSSVKWTLEKMYEKMKSQS
;
A
#
# COMPACT_ATOMS: atom_id res chain seq x y z
N MET A 1 17.12 22.71 43.26
CA MET A 1 16.02 23.59 42.81
C MET A 1 16.19 24.15 41.37
N SER A 2 17.38 24.15 40.75
CA SER A 2 17.53 24.63 39.36
C SER A 2 17.33 23.55 38.26
N GLU A 3 17.58 22.29 38.55
CA GLU A 3 17.45 21.19 37.59
C GLU A 3 15.99 20.89 37.21
N GLU A 4 15.11 20.84 38.22
CA GLU A 4 13.67 20.65 38.00
C GLU A 4 13.04 21.78 37.15
N ALA A 5 13.49 23.02 37.32
CA ALA A 5 13.00 24.16 36.56
C ALA A 5 13.47 24.10 35.10
N GLU A 6 14.66 23.59 34.82
CA GLU A 6 15.17 23.39 33.47
C GLU A 6 14.47 22.22 32.76
N GLU A 7 14.17 21.13 33.47
CA GLU A 7 13.43 19.98 32.95
C GLU A 7 12.00 20.35 32.56
N VAL A 8 11.31 21.09 33.43
CA VAL A 8 9.96 21.63 33.13
C VAL A 8 10.01 22.54 31.91
N LYS A 9 11.03 23.37 31.75
CA LYS A 9 11.18 24.26 30.59
C LYS A 9 11.41 23.49 29.29
N ARG A 10 12.18 22.40 29.34
CA ARG A 10 12.38 21.48 28.18
C ARG A 10 11.10 20.76 27.82
N LEU A 11 10.36 20.26 28.80
CA LEU A 11 9.05 19.61 28.61
C LEU A 11 8.01 20.55 28.00
N LEU A 12 7.97 21.81 28.46
CA LEU A 12 7.09 22.83 27.89
C LEU A 12 7.45 23.17 26.45
N ALA A 13 8.76 23.27 26.13
CA ALA A 13 9.20 23.50 24.76
C ALA A 13 8.86 22.31 23.84
N PHE A 14 9.03 21.09 24.35
CA PHE A 14 8.66 19.88 23.64
C PHE A 14 7.15 19.76 23.43
N LYS A 15 6.35 20.04 24.47
CA LYS A 15 4.88 20.11 24.38
C LYS A 15 4.44 21.08 23.27
N LYS A 16 4.97 22.30 23.28
CA LYS A 16 4.65 23.32 22.26
C LYS A 16 5.03 22.90 20.84
N LYS A 17 6.12 22.12 20.68
CA LYS A 17 6.51 21.55 19.39
C LYS A 17 5.54 20.46 18.93
N LEU A 18 5.08 19.61 19.84
CA LEU A 18 4.09 18.59 19.56
C LEU A 18 2.72 19.20 19.21
N GLU A 19 2.27 20.20 19.96
CA GLU A 19 1.01 20.92 19.69
C GLU A 19 1.01 21.52 18.28
N LYS A 20 2.08 22.22 17.89
CA LYS A 20 2.23 22.72 16.50
C LYS A 20 2.20 21.61 15.44
N ARG A 21 2.75 20.44 15.75
CA ARG A 21 2.74 19.32 14.80
C ARG A 21 1.37 18.69 14.68
N VAL A 22 0.64 18.61 15.79
CA VAL A 22 -0.76 18.16 15.80
C VAL A 22 -1.63 19.10 14.98
N GLU A 23 -1.54 20.41 15.22
CA GLU A 23 -2.28 21.44 14.48
C GLU A 23 -2.00 21.37 12.96
N LYS A 24 -0.73 21.17 12.58
CA LYS A 24 -0.36 20.99 11.17
C LYS A 24 -0.98 19.73 10.56
N LEU A 25 -0.92 18.61 11.26
CA LEU A 25 -1.50 17.35 10.81
C LEU A 25 -3.03 17.41 10.73
N GLU A 26 -3.69 18.09 11.64
CA GLU A 26 -5.14 18.33 11.61
C GLU A 26 -5.54 19.17 10.39
N SER A 27 -4.73 20.20 10.06
CA SER A 27 -4.93 21.00 8.86
C SER A 27 -4.75 20.18 7.58
N GLU A 28 -3.68 19.39 7.49
CA GLU A 28 -3.44 18.47 6.36
C GLU A 28 -4.56 17.42 6.22
N LEU A 29 -5.05 16.90 7.35
CA LEU A 29 -6.16 15.94 7.37
C LEU A 29 -7.46 16.58 6.86
N LYS A 30 -7.74 17.82 7.26
CA LYS A 30 -8.92 18.57 6.81
C LYS A 30 -8.86 18.82 5.30
N GLU A 31 -7.71 19.21 4.79
CA GLU A 31 -7.48 19.43 3.37
C GLU A 31 -7.67 18.15 2.55
N LEU A 32 -7.06 17.02 3.00
CA LEU A 32 -7.21 15.71 2.35
C LEU A 32 -8.67 15.23 2.37
N LYS A 33 -9.41 15.45 3.47
CA LYS A 33 -10.84 15.13 3.54
C LYS A 33 -11.65 15.94 2.54
N SER A 34 -11.36 17.24 2.40
CA SER A 34 -12.03 18.10 1.42
C SER A 34 -11.78 17.64 -0.02
N ILE A 35 -10.53 17.26 -0.33
CA ILE A 35 -10.17 16.70 -1.63
C ILE A 35 -10.91 15.37 -1.87
N LEU A 36 -10.99 14.51 -0.86
CA LEU A 36 -11.72 13.24 -0.94
C LEU A 36 -13.22 13.45 -1.19
N GLU A 37 -13.83 14.42 -0.53
CA GLU A 37 -15.24 14.77 -0.76
C GLU A 37 -15.45 15.30 -2.19
N ALA A 38 -14.55 16.14 -2.68
CA ALA A 38 -14.60 16.63 -4.05
C ALA A 38 -14.50 15.47 -5.06
N VAL A 39 -13.57 14.55 -4.85
CA VAL A 39 -13.43 13.33 -5.67
C VAL A 39 -14.70 12.46 -5.61
N ASN A 40 -15.24 12.23 -4.43
CA ASN A 40 -16.48 11.47 -4.25
C ASN A 40 -17.67 12.14 -4.96
N SER A 41 -17.77 13.46 -4.88
CA SER A 41 -18.82 14.22 -5.58
C SER A 41 -18.72 14.05 -7.11
N VAL A 42 -17.49 14.09 -7.65
CA VAL A 42 -17.24 13.86 -9.07
C VAL A 42 -17.57 12.42 -9.47
N LEU A 43 -17.22 11.44 -8.65
CA LEU A 43 -17.56 10.03 -8.87
C LEU A 43 -19.07 9.79 -8.88
N LEU A 44 -19.80 10.40 -7.93
CA LEU A 44 -21.26 10.33 -7.89
C LEU A 44 -21.90 10.99 -9.10
N ALA A 45 -21.40 12.14 -9.53
CA ALA A 45 -21.86 12.83 -10.74
C ALA A 45 -21.61 12.02 -12.03
N LYS A 46 -20.59 11.16 -12.03
CA LYS A 46 -20.27 10.24 -13.15
C LYS A 46 -20.93 8.85 -13.05
N GLY A 47 -21.93 8.69 -12.16
CA GLY A 47 -22.74 7.45 -12.06
C GLY A 47 -22.08 6.31 -11.28
N PHE A 48 -20.96 6.54 -10.59
CA PHE A 48 -20.42 5.58 -9.66
C PHE A 48 -21.22 5.60 -8.35
N LYS A 49 -22.21 4.73 -8.22
CA LYS A 49 -22.88 4.52 -6.94
C LYS A 49 -21.93 3.82 -5.99
N ARG A 50 -21.74 4.42 -4.83
CA ARG A 50 -21.08 3.76 -3.69
C ARG A 50 -21.85 2.47 -3.42
N ALA A 51 -21.19 1.33 -3.50
CA ALA A 51 -21.77 0.06 -3.10
C ALA A 51 -21.89 0.02 -1.57
N GLU A 52 -22.91 0.65 -1.04
CA GLU A 52 -23.44 0.31 0.27
C GLU A 52 -24.36 -0.90 0.06
N ILE A 53 -24.05 -1.95 0.78
CA ILE A 53 -24.80 -3.21 0.84
C ILE A 53 -26.27 -2.89 1.19
N ALA A 54 -27.15 -2.97 0.22
CA ALA A 54 -28.57 -3.18 0.44
C ALA A 54 -29.17 -3.95 -0.72
N LYS A 55 -29.66 -5.13 -0.39
CA LYS A 55 -30.50 -6.10 -1.09
C LYS A 55 -31.22 -5.58 -2.34
N ALA A 56 -31.14 -6.40 -3.40
CA ALA A 56 -31.90 -6.33 -4.65
C ALA A 56 -33.44 -6.26 -4.44
N PRO A 57 -34.31 -5.95 -5.44
CA PRO A 57 -34.24 -6.50 -6.80
C PRO A 57 -34.70 -5.59 -7.99
N THR A 58 -34.37 -6.06 -9.18
CA THR A 58 -35.05 -6.02 -10.50
C THR A 58 -35.03 -4.78 -11.38
N VAL A 59 -34.45 -5.03 -12.53
CA VAL A 59 -34.43 -4.53 -13.94
C VAL A 59 -35.77 -3.92 -14.49
N PRO A 60 -35.86 -3.24 -15.66
CA PRO A 60 -34.95 -3.14 -16.80
C PRO A 60 -34.93 -1.79 -17.59
N ALA A 61 -34.02 -1.75 -18.57
CA ALA A 61 -34.10 -1.18 -19.93
C ALA A 61 -33.67 0.26 -20.25
N GLU A 62 -32.62 0.28 -21.09
CA GLU A 62 -32.36 1.08 -22.32
C GLU A 62 -32.56 2.61 -22.35
N THR A 63 -31.54 3.40 -22.71
CA THR A 63 -31.31 3.92 -24.08
C THR A 63 -30.26 5.05 -24.13
N VAL A 64 -29.26 4.84 -25.04
CA VAL A 64 -28.55 5.80 -25.92
C VAL A 64 -27.74 6.98 -25.35
N GLN A 65 -26.48 6.98 -25.83
CA GLN A 65 -25.38 7.98 -25.77
C GLN A 65 -25.78 9.37 -26.32
N PRO A 66 -25.03 10.44 -25.92
CA PRO A 66 -23.87 10.84 -26.73
C PRO A 66 -22.59 11.15 -25.91
N GLN A 67 -21.47 10.91 -26.57
CA GLN A 67 -20.11 11.15 -26.11
C GLN A 67 -19.81 12.65 -26.00
N LEU A 68 -19.19 13.05 -24.89
CA LEU A 68 -18.44 14.30 -24.75
C LEU A 68 -17.12 14.03 -24.04
N PRO A 69 -16.05 14.75 -24.32
CA PRO A 69 -14.67 14.30 -24.11
C PRO A 69 -14.30 14.16 -22.64
N GLN A 70 -13.69 13.03 -22.33
CA GLN A 70 -13.17 12.70 -21.01
C GLN A 70 -11.93 13.53 -20.68
N PRO A 71 -11.87 14.21 -19.51
CA PRO A 71 -10.58 14.55 -18.93
C PRO A 71 -9.93 13.25 -18.45
N GLN A 72 -8.83 12.91 -19.07
CA GLN A 72 -7.98 11.79 -18.64
C GLN A 72 -7.49 12.05 -17.21
N VAL A 73 -8.11 11.40 -16.24
CA VAL A 73 -7.46 11.15 -14.96
C VAL A 73 -6.36 10.15 -15.28
N GLN A 74 -5.12 10.59 -15.23
CA GLN A 74 -3.95 9.73 -15.35
C GLN A 74 -4.01 8.71 -14.22
N MET A 75 -4.59 7.55 -14.48
CA MET A 75 -4.30 6.35 -13.72
C MET A 75 -2.79 6.11 -13.89
N PRO A 76 -2.05 5.80 -12.82
CA PRO A 76 -0.66 5.42 -12.97
C PRO A 76 -0.61 4.30 -14.02
N GLU A 77 0.09 4.55 -15.11
CA GLU A 77 0.20 3.58 -16.20
C GLU A 77 0.97 2.37 -15.67
N PHE A 78 0.25 1.28 -15.51
CA PHE A 78 0.86 0.00 -15.21
C PHE A 78 1.47 -0.54 -16.51
N LYS A 79 2.78 -0.71 -16.52
CA LYS A 79 3.51 -1.30 -17.67
C LYS A 79 3.18 -2.77 -17.84
N GLU A 80 2.93 -3.47 -16.74
CA GLU A 80 2.68 -4.91 -16.74
C GLU A 80 1.82 -5.34 -15.56
N ILE A 81 0.96 -6.33 -15.77
CA ILE A 81 0.18 -6.99 -14.72
C ILE A 81 0.56 -8.47 -14.70
N ILE A 82 1.18 -8.92 -13.63
CA ILE A 82 1.68 -10.29 -13.48
C ILE A 82 0.86 -11.03 -12.43
N PRO A 83 0.05 -12.02 -12.80
CA PRO A 83 -0.64 -12.85 -11.82
C PRO A 83 0.33 -13.85 -11.19
N LEU A 84 0.37 -13.90 -9.87
CA LEU A 84 1.05 -14.95 -9.12
C LEU A 84 0.08 -16.09 -8.83
N LYS A 85 0.37 -17.26 -9.37
CA LYS A 85 -0.46 -18.45 -9.23
C LYS A 85 0.31 -19.59 -8.58
N THR A 86 -0.40 -20.46 -7.87
CA THR A 86 0.12 -21.74 -7.40
C THR A 86 0.41 -22.68 -8.58
N ALA A 87 1.09 -23.79 -8.31
CA ALA A 87 1.25 -24.86 -9.28
C ALA A 87 -0.10 -25.45 -9.74
N THR A 88 -1.14 -25.36 -8.92
CA THR A 88 -2.51 -25.80 -9.23
C THR A 88 -3.36 -24.75 -9.99
N GLY A 89 -2.77 -23.57 -10.30
CA GLY A 89 -3.42 -22.52 -11.08
C GLY A 89 -4.22 -21.49 -10.25
N GLU A 90 -4.30 -21.64 -8.94
CA GLU A 90 -5.01 -20.69 -8.06
C GLU A 90 -4.26 -19.38 -7.95
N THR A 91 -4.95 -18.27 -8.09
CA THR A 91 -4.34 -16.94 -7.98
C THR A 91 -4.10 -16.58 -6.50
N LEU A 92 -2.86 -16.26 -6.17
CA LEU A 92 -2.46 -15.82 -4.83
C LEU A 92 -2.38 -14.30 -4.71
N ALA A 93 -1.90 -13.64 -5.75
CA ALA A 93 -1.79 -12.19 -5.83
C ALA A 93 -1.68 -11.72 -7.29
N ARG A 94 -1.83 -10.42 -7.50
CA ARG A 94 -1.53 -9.74 -8.76
C ARG A 94 -0.49 -8.65 -8.52
N LEU A 95 0.56 -8.65 -9.34
CA LEU A 95 1.58 -7.61 -9.34
C LEU A 95 1.26 -6.60 -10.42
N TYR A 96 1.12 -5.37 -10.05
CA TYR A 96 0.96 -4.22 -10.94
C TYR A 96 2.30 -3.47 -10.98
N VAL A 97 3.00 -3.59 -12.09
CA VAL A 97 4.33 -2.99 -12.27
C VAL A 97 4.16 -1.64 -12.95
N GLY A 98 4.49 -0.56 -12.26
CA GLY A 98 4.61 0.78 -12.81
C GLY A 98 6.04 1.12 -13.21
N GLU A 99 6.33 2.39 -13.44
CA GLU A 99 7.69 2.85 -13.75
C GLU A 99 8.59 2.81 -12.53
N ASP A 100 8.16 3.44 -11.43
CA ASP A 100 8.92 3.58 -10.18
C ASP A 100 8.26 2.87 -9.00
N PHE A 101 7.18 2.14 -9.23
CA PHE A 101 6.42 1.49 -8.17
C PHE A 101 5.92 0.11 -8.59
N LEU A 102 5.80 -0.75 -7.60
CA LEU A 102 5.21 -2.07 -7.69
C LEU A 102 4.09 -2.16 -6.64
N LYS A 103 2.88 -2.44 -7.09
CA LYS A 103 1.74 -2.72 -6.22
C LYS A 103 1.41 -4.21 -6.31
N ILE A 104 1.43 -4.89 -5.19
CA ILE A 104 1.10 -6.31 -5.07
C ILE A 104 -0.24 -6.40 -4.33
N VAL A 105 -1.27 -6.81 -5.03
CA VAL A 105 -2.62 -6.99 -4.46
C VAL A 105 -2.85 -8.47 -4.20
N LEU A 106 -3.04 -8.83 -2.94
CA LEU A 106 -3.28 -10.21 -2.54
C LEU A 106 -4.72 -10.64 -2.87
N ALA A 107 -4.93 -11.92 -3.08
CA ALA A 107 -6.26 -12.47 -3.34
C ALA A 107 -7.13 -12.34 -2.08
N GLU A 108 -8.26 -11.63 -2.20
CA GLU A 108 -9.16 -11.31 -1.08
C GLU A 108 -9.81 -12.56 -0.47
N ASP A 109 -10.07 -13.56 -1.29
CA ASP A 109 -10.68 -14.85 -0.90
C ASP A 109 -9.79 -15.70 0.01
N LYS A 110 -8.48 -15.39 0.10
CA LYS A 110 -7.51 -16.22 0.80
C LYS A 110 -7.11 -15.70 2.19
N ASN A 111 -7.48 -14.47 2.53
CA ASN A 111 -7.27 -13.87 3.86
C ASN A 111 -5.88 -14.14 4.47
N PHE A 112 -4.81 -13.84 3.72
CA PHE A 112 -3.44 -14.02 4.20
C PHE A 112 -3.16 -13.22 5.46
N ASN A 113 -2.90 -13.92 6.57
CA ASN A 113 -2.61 -13.30 7.85
C ASN A 113 -1.13 -12.95 7.98
N VAL A 114 -0.82 -11.73 8.41
CA VAL A 114 0.54 -11.20 8.58
C VAL A 114 1.39 -12.05 9.53
N ASN A 115 0.76 -12.70 10.50
CA ASN A 115 1.42 -13.54 11.49
C ASN A 115 1.70 -14.97 10.98
N THR A 116 1.17 -15.34 9.80
CA THR A 116 1.44 -16.66 9.22
C THR A 116 2.85 -16.73 8.66
N PRO A 117 3.74 -17.58 9.21
CA PRO A 117 5.07 -17.77 8.61
C PRO A 117 4.97 -18.36 7.19
N PRO A 118 5.86 -17.95 6.26
CA PRO A 118 7.10 -17.22 6.47
C PRO A 118 7.04 -15.71 6.19
N PHE A 119 5.87 -15.07 6.18
CA PHE A 119 5.70 -13.69 5.74
C PHE A 119 6.68 -12.71 6.40
N ASN A 120 6.60 -12.52 7.73
CA ASN A 120 7.45 -11.57 8.43
C ASN A 120 8.92 -11.97 8.38
N GLN A 121 9.24 -13.20 8.75
CA GLN A 121 10.62 -13.67 8.94
C GLN A 121 11.42 -13.75 7.62
N PHE A 122 10.75 -14.00 6.52
CA PHE A 122 11.42 -14.15 5.23
C PHE A 122 11.16 -12.94 4.32
N LEU A 123 9.90 -12.69 3.94
CA LEU A 123 9.61 -11.64 2.96
C LEU A 123 9.95 -10.24 3.50
N VAL A 124 9.48 -9.94 4.73
CA VAL A 124 9.69 -8.60 5.30
C VAL A 124 11.14 -8.42 5.74
N GLU A 125 11.65 -9.28 6.63
CA GLU A 125 12.95 -9.06 7.28
C GLU A 125 14.14 -9.40 6.38
N ARG A 126 14.07 -10.51 5.62
CA ARG A 126 15.22 -10.99 4.82
C ARG A 126 15.24 -10.46 3.40
N VAL A 127 14.11 -10.05 2.84
CA VAL A 127 14.05 -9.54 1.48
C VAL A 127 13.87 -8.03 1.50
N LEU A 128 12.69 -7.54 1.89
CA LEU A 128 12.35 -6.12 1.78
C LEU A 128 13.21 -5.23 2.69
N ALA A 129 13.34 -5.58 3.97
CA ALA A 129 14.14 -4.79 4.92
C ALA A 129 15.63 -4.78 4.56
N LYS A 130 16.19 -5.90 4.05
CA LYS A 130 17.58 -5.93 3.59
C LYS A 130 17.82 -5.07 2.36
N MET A 131 16.88 -5.03 1.41
CA MET A 131 16.98 -4.14 0.25
C MET A 131 17.02 -2.68 0.71
N GLN A 132 16.12 -2.31 1.61
CA GLN A 132 16.06 -0.97 2.18
C GLN A 132 17.33 -0.61 2.98
N GLN A 133 17.85 -1.54 3.77
CA GLN A 133 19.08 -1.35 4.55
C GLN A 133 20.29 -1.12 3.64
N LYS A 134 20.45 -1.93 2.59
CA LYS A 134 21.55 -1.76 1.62
C LYS A 134 21.53 -0.37 0.98
N ASP A 135 20.37 0.10 0.57
CA ASP A 135 20.23 1.43 0.00
C ASP A 135 20.48 2.54 1.03
N GLY A 136 20.02 2.34 2.26
CA GLY A 136 20.33 3.25 3.37
C GLY A 136 21.83 3.37 3.65
N GLU A 137 22.58 2.27 3.52
CA GLU A 137 24.04 2.28 3.63
C GLU A 137 24.72 3.00 2.46
N LEU A 138 24.22 2.79 1.24
CA LEU A 138 24.68 3.50 0.03
C LEU A 138 24.38 5.00 0.10
N ALA A 139 23.24 5.38 0.62
CA ALA A 139 22.88 6.78 0.81
C ALA A 139 23.76 7.46 1.88
N LYS A 140 24.05 6.78 2.99
CA LYS A 140 24.99 7.26 4.01
C LYS A 140 26.40 7.43 3.45
N ALA A 141 26.79 6.59 2.50
CA ALA A 141 28.08 6.69 1.81
C ALA A 141 28.08 7.73 0.66
N GLY A 142 26.97 8.45 0.44
CA GLY A 142 26.84 9.45 -0.62
C GLY A 142 26.74 8.87 -2.04
N LYS A 143 26.51 7.56 -2.17
CA LYS A 143 26.42 6.84 -3.45
C LYS A 143 24.99 6.75 -4.00
N LEU A 144 23.99 7.04 -3.18
CA LEU A 144 22.59 7.01 -3.52
C LEU A 144 21.90 8.23 -2.93
N LYS A 145 20.95 8.81 -3.64
CA LYS A 145 20.16 9.92 -3.07
C LYS A 145 19.10 9.39 -2.11
N PRO A 146 18.72 10.16 -1.07
CA PRO A 146 17.69 9.74 -0.11
C PRO A 146 16.34 9.38 -0.77
N GLU A 147 16.01 10.03 -1.90
CA GLU A 147 14.77 9.83 -2.65
C GLU A 147 14.76 8.52 -3.46
N GLU A 148 15.94 7.97 -3.74
CA GLU A 148 16.16 6.74 -4.52
C GLU A 148 16.24 5.48 -3.63
N ILE A 149 16.15 5.66 -2.31
CA ILE A 149 16.18 4.54 -1.37
C ILE A 149 14.96 3.64 -1.58
N PHE A 150 15.21 2.34 -1.71
CA PHE A 150 14.15 1.34 -1.75
C PHE A 150 13.21 1.50 -0.55
N SER A 151 11.93 1.57 -0.81
CA SER A 151 10.91 1.67 0.24
C SER A 151 9.75 0.72 -0.01
N TYR A 152 9.17 0.23 1.07
CA TYR A 152 7.99 -0.63 0.99
C TYR A 152 6.97 -0.24 2.06
N ASN A 153 5.70 -0.52 1.77
CA ASN A 153 4.59 -0.35 2.70
C ASN A 153 3.66 -1.55 2.59
N ILE A 154 3.18 -2.05 3.73
CA ILE A 154 2.26 -3.18 3.79
C ILE A 154 0.92 -2.66 4.30
N ILE A 155 -0.08 -2.73 3.43
CA ILE A 155 -1.46 -2.34 3.73
C ILE A 155 -2.20 -3.59 4.19
N ARG A 156 -2.80 -3.50 5.36
CA ARG A 156 -3.51 -4.61 5.99
C ARG A 156 -4.81 -4.13 6.63
N GLU A 157 -5.74 -5.02 6.71
CA GLU A 157 -7.02 -4.85 7.39
C GLU A 157 -7.05 -5.78 8.61
N GLY A 158 -6.83 -5.20 9.81
CA GLY A 158 -6.50 -5.98 10.99
C GLY A 158 -5.19 -6.77 10.78
N ASP A 159 -5.26 -8.08 10.86
CA ASP A 159 -4.13 -8.98 10.61
C ASP A 159 -4.06 -9.51 9.18
N ILE A 160 -5.04 -9.19 8.34
CA ILE A 160 -5.09 -9.65 6.94
C ILE A 160 -4.33 -8.68 6.04
N ILE A 161 -3.40 -9.23 5.27
CA ILE A 161 -2.61 -8.47 4.30
C ILE A 161 -3.47 -8.26 3.06
N ARG A 162 -3.65 -7.00 2.64
CA ARG A 162 -4.38 -6.64 1.43
C ARG A 162 -3.44 -6.30 0.28
N GLU A 163 -2.47 -5.43 0.55
CA GLU A 163 -1.56 -4.93 -0.48
C GLU A 163 -0.15 -4.77 0.07
N ILE A 164 0.83 -4.91 -0.82
CA ILE A 164 2.22 -4.53 -0.56
C ILE A 164 2.61 -3.55 -1.65
N TYR A 165 3.07 -2.40 -1.25
CA TYR A 165 3.50 -1.33 -2.14
C TYR A 165 5.00 -1.12 -2.02
N VAL A 166 5.70 -1.09 -3.15
CA VAL A 166 7.17 -0.96 -3.22
C VAL A 166 7.53 0.16 -4.17
N LYS A 167 8.53 0.95 -3.81
CA LYS A 167 9.11 2.02 -4.65
C LYS A 167 10.61 1.85 -4.78
N ASN A 168 11.15 2.46 -5.84
CA ASN A 168 12.60 2.57 -6.09
C ASN A 168 13.26 1.19 -6.18
N PHE A 169 12.86 0.43 -7.16
CA PHE A 169 13.43 -0.88 -7.47
C PHE A 169 13.93 -0.93 -8.92
N ASP A 170 14.92 -1.75 -9.15
CA ASP A 170 15.43 -2.09 -10.48
C ASP A 170 14.86 -3.42 -10.99
N ALA A 171 15.18 -3.78 -12.23
CA ALA A 171 14.70 -5.00 -12.86
C ALA A 171 15.19 -6.29 -12.16
N GLU A 172 16.35 -6.27 -11.52
CA GLU A 172 16.91 -7.39 -10.77
C GLU A 172 16.13 -7.59 -9.46
N ARG A 173 15.89 -6.51 -8.72
CA ARG A 173 15.07 -6.52 -7.51
C ARG A 173 13.62 -6.92 -7.80
N LEU A 174 13.06 -6.49 -8.95
CA LEU A 174 11.73 -6.91 -9.36
C LEU A 174 11.63 -8.44 -9.49
N LYS A 175 12.63 -9.08 -10.09
CA LYS A 175 12.69 -10.54 -10.20
C LYS A 175 12.78 -11.21 -8.83
N GLU A 176 13.62 -10.67 -7.94
CA GLU A 176 13.78 -11.18 -6.58
C GLU A 176 12.49 -11.01 -5.76
N ILE A 177 11.87 -9.86 -5.82
CA ILE A 177 10.59 -9.59 -5.13
C ILE A 177 9.51 -10.53 -5.65
N LYS A 178 9.36 -10.65 -6.97
CA LYS A 178 8.36 -11.53 -7.61
C LYS A 178 8.50 -12.98 -7.15
N SER A 179 9.71 -13.52 -7.17
CA SER A 179 9.97 -14.91 -6.74
C SER A 179 9.78 -15.10 -5.24
N SER A 180 10.24 -14.16 -4.43
CA SER A 180 10.11 -14.19 -2.97
C SER A 180 8.66 -14.07 -2.51
N VAL A 181 7.89 -13.15 -3.09
CA VAL A 181 6.46 -13.01 -2.82
C VAL A 181 5.70 -14.26 -3.23
N LYS A 182 5.95 -14.78 -4.44
CA LYS A 182 5.31 -16.01 -4.90
C LYS A 182 5.55 -17.16 -3.93
N TRP A 183 6.81 -17.43 -3.61
CA TRP A 183 7.18 -18.50 -2.69
C TRP A 183 6.56 -18.32 -1.31
N THR A 184 6.60 -17.09 -0.77
CA THR A 184 6.02 -16.79 0.54
C THR A 184 4.52 -17.07 0.59
N LEU A 185 3.79 -16.56 -0.40
CA LEU A 185 2.34 -16.74 -0.47
C LEU A 185 1.95 -18.22 -0.72
N GLU A 186 2.71 -18.96 -1.52
CA GLU A 186 2.51 -20.40 -1.68
C GLU A 186 2.68 -21.14 -0.34
N LYS A 187 3.73 -20.83 0.43
CA LYS A 187 3.95 -21.45 1.74
C LYS A 187 2.91 -21.07 2.78
N MET A 188 2.47 -19.81 2.78
CA MET A 188 1.35 -19.39 3.64
C MET A 188 0.07 -20.13 3.26
N TYR A 189 -0.23 -20.24 1.99
CA TYR A 189 -1.43 -20.91 1.49
C TYR A 189 -1.44 -22.42 1.80
N GLU A 190 -0.31 -23.11 1.64
CA GLU A 190 -0.14 -24.52 2.06
C GLU A 190 -0.46 -24.69 3.55
N LYS A 191 0.05 -23.78 4.42
CA LYS A 191 -0.22 -23.84 5.86
C LYS A 191 -1.69 -23.59 6.19
N MET A 192 -2.33 -22.65 5.50
CA MET A 192 -3.74 -22.38 5.72
C MET A 192 -4.61 -23.59 5.34
N LYS A 193 -4.30 -24.27 4.24
CA LYS A 193 -4.98 -25.52 3.85
C LYS A 193 -4.77 -26.67 4.82
N SER A 194 -3.63 -26.73 5.51
CA SER A 194 -3.34 -27.80 6.49
C SER A 194 -3.99 -27.56 7.85
N GLN A 195 -4.54 -26.38 8.10
CA GLN A 195 -5.21 -25.99 9.34
C GLN A 195 -6.76 -25.94 9.21
N SER A 196 -7.28 -26.12 8.00
CA SER A 196 -8.70 -26.25 7.68
C SER A 196 -9.11 -27.72 7.63
#